data_f2af075d10b201410cadcb4f6365d282
#
_entry.id   f2af075d10b201410cadcb4f6365d282
#
_cell.length_a   1.000
_cell.length_b   1.000
_cell.length_c   1.000
_cell.angle_alpha   90.00
_cell.angle_beta   90.00
_cell.angle_gamma   90.00
#
_symmetry.space_group_name_H-M   'P 1'
#
loop_
_entity.id
_entity.type
_entity.pdbx_description
1 polymer ?
#
loop_
_entity_poly.entity_id
_entity_poly.type
_entity_poly.pdbx_seq_one_letter_code
_entity_poly.pdbx_strand_id
1 'polypeptide(L)'
;MNMYSWLEELKTQPSKKPFPILSFPGIQHMDGLTVRELVCSAELQAQCMKKVADLTDSLASVSLMDLSLEAEAFGAEAMFFDDEPPAIQGALVTTQEEADALQIPQVGAGRTGMAVEGIRLAKQLITDRPVFAGVIGPYSLAGRLMDVTEIMYICYDEPEAVHEVLDKVTTYLITYGQAMKDAGADGVSLINTLLGMRID
;
A
#
# COMPACT_ATOMS: atom_id res chain seq x y z
N MET A 1 6.08 -16.83 9.95
CA MET A 1 6.12 -18.11 9.18
C MET A 1 7.44 -18.21 8.44
N ASN A 2 7.97 -19.43 8.18
CA ASN A 2 9.17 -19.55 7.31
C ASN A 2 8.72 -19.52 5.85
N MET A 3 9.03 -18.45 5.14
CA MET A 3 8.57 -18.24 3.75
C MET A 3 9.20 -19.22 2.75
N TYR A 4 10.42 -19.70 2.99
CA TYR A 4 11.04 -20.72 2.10
C TYR A 4 10.29 -22.06 2.22
N SER A 5 9.98 -22.51 3.43
CA SER A 5 9.20 -23.72 3.64
C SER A 5 7.79 -23.60 3.05
N TRP A 6 7.15 -22.44 3.23
CA TRP A 6 5.84 -22.15 2.65
C TRP A 6 5.86 -22.20 1.12
N LEU A 7 6.89 -21.64 0.46
CA LEU A 7 7.04 -21.71 -1.00
C LEU A 7 7.24 -23.15 -1.50
N GLU A 8 8.00 -23.97 -0.77
CA GLU A 8 8.17 -25.38 -1.13
C GLU A 8 6.85 -26.17 -0.99
N GLU A 9 6.08 -25.90 0.07
CA GLU A 9 4.74 -26.48 0.25
C GLU A 9 3.81 -26.12 -0.91
N LEU A 10 3.83 -24.86 -1.39
CA LEU A 10 3.01 -24.41 -2.52
C LEU A 10 3.32 -25.18 -3.83
N LYS A 11 4.58 -25.56 -4.05
CA LYS A 11 4.98 -26.33 -5.25
C LYS A 11 4.38 -27.73 -5.25
N THR A 12 4.09 -28.28 -4.08
CA THR A 12 3.59 -29.66 -3.91
C THR A 12 2.07 -29.73 -3.73
N GLN A 13 1.39 -28.60 -3.57
CA GLN A 13 -0.06 -28.59 -3.39
C GLN A 13 -0.80 -29.05 -4.65
N PRO A 14 -1.78 -29.95 -4.52
CA PRO A 14 -2.52 -30.50 -5.66
C PRO A 14 -3.50 -29.50 -6.29
N SER A 15 -3.88 -28.45 -5.57
CA SER A 15 -4.79 -27.41 -6.04
C SER A 15 -4.20 -26.02 -5.81
N LYS A 16 -4.48 -25.10 -6.75
CA LYS A 16 -4.11 -23.71 -6.64
C LYS A 16 -5.15 -22.97 -5.79
N LYS A 17 -4.69 -22.23 -4.78
CA LYS A 17 -5.53 -21.32 -4.02
C LYS A 17 -5.34 -19.88 -4.50
N PRO A 18 -6.36 -18.99 -4.38
CA PRO A 18 -6.21 -17.61 -4.76
C PRO A 18 -5.23 -16.87 -3.83
N PHE A 19 -4.45 -15.97 -4.40
CA PHE A 19 -3.67 -15.00 -3.65
C PHE A 19 -4.44 -13.66 -3.69
N PRO A 20 -4.89 -13.11 -2.56
CA PRO A 20 -5.64 -11.86 -2.55
C PRO A 20 -4.70 -10.70 -2.89
N ILE A 21 -5.22 -9.71 -3.63
CA ILE A 21 -4.48 -8.48 -3.93
C ILE A 21 -4.62 -7.49 -2.76
N LEU A 22 -5.79 -7.47 -2.11
CA LEU A 22 -6.13 -6.53 -1.05
C LEU A 22 -7.27 -7.09 -0.18
N SER A 23 -7.36 -6.59 1.06
CA SER A 23 -8.43 -6.97 2.00
C SER A 23 -9.54 -5.91 2.13
N PHE A 24 -9.49 -4.81 1.40
CA PHE A 24 -10.47 -3.73 1.47
C PHE A 24 -11.94 -4.20 1.33
N PRO A 25 -12.28 -5.15 0.41
CA PRO A 25 -13.65 -5.63 0.28
C PRO A 25 -14.23 -6.29 1.55
N GLY A 26 -13.40 -6.64 2.53
CA GLY A 26 -13.84 -7.17 3.81
C GLY A 26 -14.78 -6.25 4.59
N ILE A 27 -14.74 -4.93 4.30
CA ILE A 27 -15.65 -3.95 4.90
C ILE A 27 -17.13 -4.30 4.65
N GLN A 28 -17.46 -4.92 3.52
CA GLN A 28 -18.82 -5.34 3.19
C GLN A 28 -19.39 -6.37 4.16
N HIS A 29 -18.55 -6.95 5.01
CA HIS A 29 -18.91 -7.92 6.04
C HIS A 29 -18.68 -7.37 7.47
N MET A 30 -18.55 -6.04 7.60
CA MET A 30 -18.37 -5.32 8.87
C MET A 30 -19.53 -4.33 9.03
N ASP A 31 -20.63 -4.78 9.65
CA ASP A 31 -21.88 -4.04 9.73
C ASP A 31 -21.71 -2.64 10.33
N GLY A 32 -22.26 -1.64 9.63
CA GLY A 32 -22.33 -0.26 10.09
C GLY A 32 -21.00 0.51 10.05
N LEU A 33 -19.93 -0.09 9.50
CA LEU A 33 -18.62 0.54 9.42
C LEU A 33 -18.49 1.37 8.13
N THR A 34 -18.03 2.61 8.25
CA THR A 34 -17.68 3.45 7.11
C THR A 34 -16.25 3.17 6.64
N VAL A 35 -15.97 3.50 5.38
CA VAL A 35 -14.60 3.42 4.83
C VAL A 35 -13.65 4.36 5.59
N ARG A 36 -14.12 5.57 5.91
CA ARG A 36 -13.37 6.55 6.72
C ARG A 36 -12.92 5.96 8.06
N GLU A 37 -13.82 5.30 8.79
CA GLU A 37 -13.48 4.65 10.07
C GLU A 37 -12.47 3.52 9.87
N LEU A 38 -12.67 2.69 8.86
CA LEU A 38 -11.76 1.58 8.54
C LEU A 38 -10.34 2.06 8.25
N VAL A 39 -10.19 3.07 7.38
CA VAL A 39 -8.86 3.54 6.97
C VAL A 39 -8.15 4.39 8.03
N CYS A 40 -8.88 4.79 9.09
CA CYS A 40 -8.38 5.58 10.21
C CYS A 40 -8.19 4.78 11.51
N SER A 41 -8.26 3.45 11.48
CA SER A 41 -8.05 2.60 12.67
C SER A 41 -7.23 1.36 12.35
N ALA A 42 -6.12 1.18 13.06
CA ALA A 42 -5.27 -0.01 12.94
C ALA A 42 -6.03 -1.29 13.33
N GLU A 43 -6.85 -1.21 14.38
CA GLU A 43 -7.66 -2.32 14.88
C GLU A 43 -8.70 -2.77 13.85
N LEU A 44 -9.41 -1.80 13.24
CA LEU A 44 -10.41 -2.10 12.22
C LEU A 44 -9.77 -2.67 10.96
N GLN A 45 -8.61 -2.17 10.56
CA GLN A 45 -7.84 -2.73 9.44
C GLN A 45 -7.46 -4.20 9.71
N ALA A 46 -6.94 -4.51 10.88
CA ALA A 46 -6.59 -5.88 11.26
C ALA A 46 -7.82 -6.80 11.32
N GLN A 47 -8.94 -6.31 11.85
CA GLN A 47 -10.22 -7.04 11.88
C GLN A 47 -10.76 -7.29 10.47
N CYS A 48 -10.66 -6.30 9.57
CA CYS A 48 -11.05 -6.44 8.17
C CYS A 48 -10.22 -7.53 7.47
N MET A 49 -8.90 -7.51 7.65
CA MET A 49 -8.00 -8.55 7.14
C MET A 49 -8.38 -9.93 7.69
N LYS A 50 -8.64 -10.03 8.99
CA LYS A 50 -9.09 -11.28 9.64
C LYS A 50 -10.42 -11.75 9.07
N LYS A 51 -11.37 -10.85 8.85
CA LYS A 51 -12.67 -11.17 8.27
C LYS A 51 -12.53 -11.78 6.87
N VAL A 52 -11.69 -11.20 6.02
CA VAL A 52 -11.39 -11.76 4.68
C VAL A 52 -10.72 -13.13 4.82
N ALA A 53 -9.77 -13.27 5.74
CA ALA A 53 -9.10 -14.55 5.99
C ALA A 53 -10.09 -15.65 6.40
N ASP A 54 -11.08 -15.32 7.24
CA ASP A 54 -12.10 -16.29 7.71
C ASP A 54 -13.11 -16.66 6.62
N LEU A 55 -13.40 -15.74 5.70
CA LEU A 55 -14.38 -15.96 4.64
C LEU A 55 -13.78 -16.64 3.41
N THR A 56 -12.45 -16.69 3.29
CA THR A 56 -11.78 -17.17 2.07
C THR A 56 -10.75 -18.26 2.38
N ASP A 57 -10.66 -19.25 1.49
CA ASP A 57 -9.56 -20.22 1.47
C ASP A 57 -8.38 -19.70 0.64
N SER A 58 -7.91 -18.49 0.98
CA SER A 58 -6.80 -17.84 0.28
C SER A 58 -5.43 -18.31 0.80
N LEU A 59 -4.42 -18.25 -0.09
CA LEU A 59 -3.02 -18.62 0.22
C LEU A 59 -2.40 -17.75 1.30
N ALA A 60 -2.81 -16.49 1.37
CA ALA A 60 -2.26 -15.48 2.26
C ALA A 60 -3.33 -14.46 2.61
N SER A 61 -3.03 -13.59 3.56
CA SER A 61 -3.77 -12.35 3.82
C SER A 61 -2.92 -11.16 3.40
N VAL A 62 -3.52 -10.11 2.85
CA VAL A 62 -2.85 -8.88 2.41
C VAL A 62 -3.54 -7.69 3.07
N SER A 63 -2.82 -6.60 3.36
CA SER A 63 -3.40 -5.37 3.93
C SER A 63 -4.44 -4.74 3.00
N LEU A 64 -5.05 -3.64 3.45
CA LEU A 64 -6.15 -2.99 2.72
C LEU A 64 -5.75 -2.46 1.35
N MET A 65 -4.50 -2.03 1.15
CA MET A 65 -4.01 -1.36 -0.06
C MET A 65 -4.69 0.00 -0.30
N ASP A 66 -4.70 0.84 0.72
CA ASP A 66 -5.05 2.24 0.57
C ASP A 66 -3.89 2.99 -0.11
N LEU A 67 -4.05 3.27 -1.39
CA LEU A 67 -3.01 3.89 -2.24
C LEU A 67 -2.79 5.39 -1.98
N SER A 68 -3.55 6.01 -1.08
CA SER A 68 -3.35 7.41 -0.67
C SER A 68 -2.35 7.55 0.48
N LEU A 69 -2.09 6.48 1.18
CA LEU A 69 -1.44 6.44 2.49
C LEU A 69 0.01 6.93 2.44
N GLU A 70 0.78 6.46 1.46
CA GLU A 70 2.17 6.85 1.29
C GLU A 70 2.29 8.27 0.73
N ALA A 71 1.38 8.70 -0.16
CA ALA A 71 1.35 10.07 -0.66
C ALA A 71 1.00 11.08 0.45
N GLU A 72 0.07 10.75 1.35
CA GLU A 72 -0.24 11.53 2.55
C GLU A 72 1.00 11.70 3.44
N ALA A 73 1.83 10.67 3.58
CA ALA A 73 3.09 10.78 4.34
C ALA A 73 4.03 11.83 3.75
N PHE A 74 4.08 12.00 2.43
CA PHE A 74 4.84 13.06 1.76
C PHE A 74 4.21 14.45 1.89
N GLY A 75 3.00 14.56 2.43
CA GLY A 75 2.26 15.81 2.62
C GLY A 75 1.19 16.08 1.57
N ALA A 76 0.87 15.13 0.70
CA ALA A 76 -0.24 15.27 -0.23
C ALA A 76 -1.57 15.28 0.53
N GLU A 77 -2.53 16.08 0.05
CA GLU A 77 -3.85 16.20 0.67
C GLU A 77 -4.71 14.98 0.34
N ALA A 78 -5.10 14.23 1.37
CA ALA A 78 -5.98 13.08 1.26
C ALA A 78 -7.43 13.46 1.58
N MET A 79 -8.34 13.17 0.67
CA MET A 79 -9.79 13.28 0.87
C MET A 79 -10.35 11.96 1.36
N PHE A 80 -11.21 12.01 2.37
CA PHE A 80 -11.83 10.85 3.00
C PHE A 80 -13.33 10.82 2.72
N PHE A 81 -13.82 9.64 2.37
CA PHE A 81 -15.23 9.38 2.08
C PHE A 81 -15.77 8.28 3.01
N ASP A 82 -17.08 8.22 3.18
CA ASP A 82 -17.70 7.21 4.02
C ASP A 82 -17.92 5.87 3.29
N ASP A 83 -18.01 5.90 1.95
CA ASP A 83 -18.35 4.77 1.08
C ASP A 83 -17.32 4.49 -0.03
N GLU A 84 -16.29 5.34 -0.17
CA GLU A 84 -15.24 5.19 -1.17
C GLU A 84 -13.83 5.22 -0.53
N PRO A 85 -12.83 4.56 -1.16
CA PRO A 85 -11.43 4.70 -0.75
C PRO A 85 -10.95 6.13 -0.79
N PRO A 86 -10.01 6.53 0.10
CA PRO A 86 -9.42 7.85 0.08
C PRO A 86 -8.74 8.16 -1.26
N ALA A 87 -8.82 9.42 -1.68
CA ALA A 87 -8.19 9.93 -2.89
C ALA A 87 -7.23 11.09 -2.59
N ILE A 88 -6.16 11.20 -3.36
CA ILE A 88 -5.26 12.35 -3.29
C ILE A 88 -5.83 13.48 -4.16
N GLN A 89 -5.84 14.69 -3.61
CA GLN A 89 -6.32 15.88 -4.29
C GLN A 89 -5.14 16.69 -4.83
N GLY A 90 -5.13 16.93 -6.15
CA GLY A 90 -4.13 17.76 -6.81
C GLY A 90 -2.74 17.11 -6.87
N ALA A 91 -1.77 17.88 -7.37
CA ALA A 91 -0.36 17.51 -7.40
C ALA A 91 0.39 18.22 -6.26
N LEU A 92 1.29 17.51 -5.60
CA LEU A 92 2.21 18.07 -4.61
C LEU A 92 3.48 18.62 -5.28
N VAL A 93 3.88 18.02 -6.40
CA VAL A 93 5.09 18.35 -7.15
C VAL A 93 4.72 18.57 -8.62
N THR A 94 5.02 19.77 -9.13
CA THR A 94 4.72 20.18 -10.52
C THR A 94 5.92 20.78 -11.24
N THR A 95 7.02 21.08 -10.51
CA THR A 95 8.24 21.68 -11.04
C THR A 95 9.48 20.95 -10.54
N GLN A 96 10.63 21.18 -11.21
CA GLN A 96 11.92 20.66 -10.76
C GLN A 96 12.30 21.18 -9.35
N GLU A 97 12.04 22.48 -9.08
CA GLU A 97 12.33 23.05 -7.76
C GLU A 97 11.53 22.37 -6.64
N GLU A 98 10.27 22.04 -6.90
CA GLU A 98 9.43 21.31 -5.95
C GLU A 98 9.91 19.86 -5.78
N ALA A 99 10.35 19.21 -6.87
CA ALA A 99 10.96 17.88 -6.82
C ALA A 99 12.22 17.89 -5.95
N ASP A 100 13.13 18.87 -6.14
CA ASP A 100 14.35 19.03 -5.36
C ASP A 100 14.05 19.31 -3.88
N ALA A 101 13.01 20.11 -3.59
CA ALA A 101 12.60 20.48 -2.23
C ALA A 101 11.84 19.38 -1.49
N LEU A 102 11.31 18.37 -2.21
CA LEU A 102 10.50 17.29 -1.62
C LEU A 102 11.29 16.56 -0.54
N GLN A 103 10.76 16.52 0.68
CA GLN A 103 11.41 15.86 1.80
C GLN A 103 10.97 14.40 1.90
N ILE A 104 11.92 13.50 2.15
CA ILE A 104 11.62 12.09 2.44
C ILE A 104 11.02 12.01 3.84
N PRO A 105 9.75 11.57 4.01
CA PRO A 105 9.14 11.50 5.32
C PRO A 105 9.72 10.36 6.16
N GLN A 106 9.51 10.43 7.45
CA GLN A 106 9.75 9.28 8.32
C GLN A 106 8.53 8.36 8.32
N VAL A 107 8.76 7.06 8.54
CA VAL A 107 7.67 6.11 8.78
C VAL A 107 6.91 6.54 10.04
N GLY A 108 5.59 6.62 9.94
CA GLY A 108 4.73 7.19 10.98
C GLY A 108 4.14 8.55 10.60
N ALA A 109 4.68 9.22 9.57
CA ALA A 109 4.05 10.39 8.99
C ALA A 109 2.69 10.02 8.36
N GLY A 110 1.71 10.93 8.45
CA GLY A 110 0.35 10.65 8.05
C GLY A 110 -0.19 9.39 8.74
N ARG A 111 -0.92 8.57 8.01
CA ARG A 111 -1.49 7.31 8.51
C ARG A 111 -0.55 6.09 8.40
N THR A 112 0.69 6.26 7.96
CA THR A 112 1.61 5.12 7.72
C THR A 112 1.98 4.37 9.00
N GLY A 113 2.11 5.07 10.13
CA GLY A 113 2.33 4.43 11.44
C GLY A 113 1.17 3.54 11.86
N MET A 114 -0.05 3.98 11.58
CA MET A 114 -1.26 3.21 11.85
C MET A 114 -1.34 1.95 10.95
N ALA A 115 -0.95 2.04 9.70
CA ALA A 115 -0.92 0.88 8.81
C ALA A 115 0.14 -0.16 9.25
N VAL A 116 1.30 0.28 9.73
CA VAL A 116 2.31 -0.59 10.34
C VAL A 116 1.74 -1.30 11.58
N GLU A 117 1.03 -0.57 12.44
CA GLU A 117 0.35 -1.13 13.60
C GLU A 117 -0.75 -2.13 13.20
N GLY A 118 -1.51 -1.81 12.14
CA GLY A 118 -2.52 -2.71 11.57
C GLY A 118 -1.93 -4.06 11.16
N ILE A 119 -0.75 -4.08 10.53
CA ILE A 119 -0.03 -5.33 10.22
C ILE A 119 0.36 -6.07 11.49
N ARG A 120 0.87 -5.38 12.51
CA ARG A 120 1.25 -6.00 13.77
C ARG A 120 0.07 -6.69 14.45
N LEU A 121 -1.10 -6.04 14.46
CA LEU A 121 -2.33 -6.59 15.01
C LEU A 121 -2.86 -7.75 14.15
N ALA A 122 -2.84 -7.61 12.82
CA ALA A 122 -3.28 -8.67 11.90
C ALA A 122 -2.46 -9.95 12.08
N LYS A 123 -1.15 -9.85 12.33
CA LYS A 123 -0.28 -11.00 12.63
C LYS A 123 -0.67 -11.74 13.90
N GLN A 124 -1.26 -11.05 14.87
CA GLN A 124 -1.77 -11.70 16.10
C GLN A 124 -3.10 -12.42 15.86
N LEU A 125 -3.91 -11.89 14.95
CA LEU A 125 -5.23 -12.44 14.64
C LEU A 125 -5.19 -13.55 13.58
N ILE A 126 -4.25 -13.50 12.63
CA ILE A 126 -4.15 -14.41 11.49
C ILE A 126 -2.89 -15.27 11.66
N THR A 127 -3.07 -16.49 12.11
CA THR A 127 -1.97 -17.42 12.45
C THR A 127 -1.88 -18.63 11.51
N ASP A 128 -2.89 -18.87 10.69
CA ASP A 128 -3.03 -20.02 9.81
C ASP A 128 -2.40 -19.85 8.42
N ARG A 129 -2.07 -18.63 8.05
CA ARG A 129 -1.50 -18.27 6.74
C ARG A 129 -0.56 -17.07 6.85
N PRO A 130 0.32 -16.82 5.86
CA PRO A 130 1.18 -15.65 5.87
C PRO A 130 0.36 -14.36 5.70
N VAL A 131 0.86 -13.28 6.35
CA VAL A 131 0.31 -11.92 6.26
C VAL A 131 1.29 -11.06 5.49
N PHE A 132 0.84 -10.48 4.38
CA PHE A 132 1.61 -9.58 3.53
C PHE A 132 1.18 -8.12 3.76
N ALA A 133 2.16 -7.24 3.82
CA ALA A 133 1.93 -5.80 3.74
C ALA A 133 1.83 -5.40 2.26
N GLY A 134 0.74 -4.77 1.89
CA GLY A 134 0.61 -4.13 0.59
C GLY A 134 1.20 -2.73 0.64
N VAL A 135 2.03 -2.39 -0.33
CA VAL A 135 2.74 -1.11 -0.46
C VAL A 135 2.61 -0.64 -1.91
N ILE A 136 2.41 0.66 -2.11
CA ILE A 136 2.36 1.23 -3.46
C ILE A 136 3.73 1.11 -4.14
N GLY A 137 3.76 0.95 -5.44
CA GLY A 137 5.03 0.94 -6.19
C GLY A 137 5.56 2.35 -6.45
N PRO A 138 6.89 2.50 -6.68
CA PRO A 138 7.53 3.82 -6.79
C PRO A 138 6.90 4.73 -7.83
N TYR A 139 6.67 4.24 -9.06
CA TYR A 139 6.08 5.04 -10.12
C TYR A 139 4.62 5.41 -9.84
N SER A 140 3.87 4.50 -9.21
CA SER A 140 2.49 4.79 -8.79
C SER A 140 2.45 5.85 -7.69
N LEU A 141 3.40 5.83 -6.76
CA LEU A 141 3.51 6.87 -5.73
C LEU A 141 3.93 8.21 -6.34
N ALA A 142 4.94 8.23 -7.22
CA ALA A 142 5.32 9.44 -7.96
C ALA A 142 4.12 10.03 -8.71
N GLY A 143 3.33 9.20 -9.39
CA GLY A 143 2.09 9.65 -10.06
C GLY A 143 1.03 10.20 -9.11
N ARG A 144 1.00 9.76 -7.83
CA ARG A 144 0.12 10.37 -6.81
C ARG A 144 0.61 11.75 -6.35
N LEU A 145 1.94 11.95 -6.36
CA LEU A 145 2.55 13.21 -5.95
C LEU A 145 2.57 14.25 -7.07
N MET A 146 2.66 13.81 -8.34
CA MET A 146 2.82 14.66 -9.52
C MET A 146 1.55 14.78 -10.40
N ASP A 147 0.45 14.17 -10.00
CA ASP A 147 -0.73 13.82 -10.80
C ASP A 147 -0.44 12.72 -11.84
N VAL A 148 -1.39 11.77 -11.94
CA VAL A 148 -1.25 10.56 -12.77
C VAL A 148 -1.16 10.88 -14.27
N THR A 149 -1.82 11.97 -14.71
CA THR A 149 -1.81 12.40 -16.11
C THR A 149 -0.57 13.26 -16.39
N GLU A 150 -0.28 14.20 -15.50
CA GLU A 150 0.82 15.14 -15.67
C GLU A 150 2.17 14.47 -15.66
N ILE A 151 2.40 13.46 -14.79
CA ILE A 151 3.67 12.73 -14.73
C ILE A 151 4.06 12.12 -16.09
N MET A 152 3.08 11.73 -16.93
CA MET A 152 3.36 11.19 -18.26
C MET A 152 3.93 12.24 -19.21
N TYR A 153 3.47 13.48 -19.12
CA TYR A 153 4.03 14.62 -19.88
C TYR A 153 5.39 15.02 -19.32
N ILE A 154 5.50 15.13 -17.99
CA ILE A 154 6.75 15.49 -17.30
C ILE A 154 7.87 14.46 -17.58
N CYS A 155 7.55 13.17 -17.67
CA CYS A 155 8.52 12.14 -18.10
C CYS A 155 9.16 12.43 -19.46
N TYR A 156 8.48 13.16 -20.34
CA TYR A 156 8.99 13.51 -21.65
C TYR A 156 9.67 14.88 -21.66
N ASP A 157 9.05 15.87 -21.01
CA ASP A 157 9.46 17.27 -21.06
C ASP A 157 10.58 17.58 -20.02
N GLU A 158 10.47 17.04 -18.79
CA GLU A 158 11.37 17.31 -17.67
C GLU A 158 11.68 16.01 -16.90
N PRO A 159 12.34 15.00 -17.53
CA PRO A 159 12.55 13.67 -16.94
C PRO A 159 13.37 13.71 -15.64
N GLU A 160 14.23 14.71 -15.44
CA GLU A 160 15.03 14.89 -14.23
C GLU A 160 14.15 15.08 -12.99
N ALA A 161 13.06 15.83 -13.09
CA ALA A 161 12.12 16.02 -11.99
C ALA A 161 11.47 14.68 -11.58
N VAL A 162 11.09 13.86 -12.56
CA VAL A 162 10.52 12.53 -12.30
C VAL A 162 11.55 11.62 -11.64
N HIS A 163 12.80 11.63 -12.11
CA HIS A 163 13.89 10.82 -11.51
C HIS A 163 14.14 11.22 -10.06
N GLU A 164 14.20 12.53 -9.77
CA GLU A 164 14.39 13.02 -8.40
C GLU A 164 13.25 12.54 -7.46
N VAL A 165 11.98 12.65 -7.90
CA VAL A 165 10.84 12.14 -7.13
C VAL A 165 10.94 10.63 -6.97
N LEU A 166 11.28 9.87 -8.04
CA LEU A 166 11.41 8.41 -7.97
C LEU A 166 12.48 7.96 -6.98
N ASP A 167 13.61 8.63 -6.91
CA ASP A 167 14.68 8.31 -5.96
C ASP A 167 14.23 8.53 -4.52
N LYS A 168 13.53 9.63 -4.26
CA LYS A 168 12.99 9.96 -2.92
C LYS A 168 11.90 8.98 -2.49
N VAL A 169 10.93 8.70 -3.35
CA VAL A 169 9.85 7.75 -3.02
C VAL A 169 10.38 6.33 -2.87
N THR A 170 11.37 5.92 -3.67
CA THR A 170 11.98 4.60 -3.54
C THR A 170 12.72 4.47 -2.22
N THR A 171 13.48 5.48 -1.82
CA THR A 171 14.15 5.52 -0.51
C THR A 171 13.17 5.40 0.64
N TYR A 172 12.06 6.13 0.57
CA TYR A 172 10.97 6.02 1.56
C TYR A 172 10.37 4.62 1.59
N LEU A 173 9.99 4.06 0.43
CA LEU A 173 9.32 2.77 0.34
C LEU A 173 10.20 1.61 0.85
N ILE A 174 11.53 1.70 0.72
CA ILE A 174 12.46 0.73 1.31
C ILE A 174 12.35 0.76 2.85
N THR A 175 12.37 1.94 3.46
CA THR A 175 12.27 2.08 4.92
C THR A 175 10.89 1.70 5.42
N TYR A 176 9.84 2.04 4.68
CA TYR A 176 8.47 1.68 5.00
C TYR A 176 8.25 0.16 4.91
N GLY A 177 8.75 -0.48 3.84
CA GLY A 177 8.72 -1.94 3.72
C GLY A 177 9.48 -2.66 4.83
N GLN A 178 10.60 -2.10 5.29
CA GLN A 178 11.32 -2.63 6.45
C GLN A 178 10.50 -2.50 7.74
N ALA A 179 9.83 -1.37 7.97
CA ALA A 179 8.96 -1.20 9.13
C ALA A 179 7.78 -2.18 9.13
N MET A 180 7.19 -2.46 7.96
CA MET A 180 6.16 -3.50 7.82
C MET A 180 6.69 -4.89 8.18
N LYS A 181 7.91 -5.22 7.75
CA LYS A 181 8.57 -6.47 8.11
C LYS A 181 8.85 -6.55 9.61
N ASP A 182 9.33 -5.48 10.23
CA ASP A 182 9.61 -5.41 11.67
C ASP A 182 8.32 -5.51 12.50
N ALA A 183 7.18 -5.06 11.97
CA ALA A 183 5.85 -5.27 12.54
C ALA A 183 5.36 -6.73 12.42
N GLY A 184 6.07 -7.58 11.68
CA GLY A 184 5.82 -9.01 11.58
C GLY A 184 5.20 -9.46 10.26
N ALA A 185 5.13 -8.60 9.23
CA ALA A 185 4.72 -9.05 7.90
C ALA A 185 5.64 -10.18 7.41
N ASP A 186 5.05 -11.23 6.85
CA ASP A 186 5.80 -12.35 6.26
C ASP A 186 6.39 -11.98 4.88
N GLY A 187 5.84 -10.95 4.25
CA GLY A 187 6.32 -10.41 2.97
C GLY A 187 5.70 -9.05 2.67
N VAL A 188 6.25 -8.37 1.66
CA VAL A 188 5.73 -7.11 1.13
C VAL A 188 5.26 -7.34 -0.30
N SER A 189 4.04 -6.92 -0.61
CA SER A 189 3.47 -6.93 -1.95
C SER A 189 3.51 -5.52 -2.52
N LEU A 190 4.31 -5.31 -3.57
CA LEU A 190 4.40 -4.03 -4.28
C LEU A 190 3.41 -4.01 -5.44
N ILE A 191 2.54 -3.00 -5.48
CA ILE A 191 1.58 -2.83 -6.57
C ILE A 191 1.87 -1.54 -7.32
N ASN A 192 2.25 -1.69 -8.60
CA ASN A 192 2.39 -0.62 -9.57
C ASN A 192 1.21 -0.64 -10.54
N THR A 193 0.21 0.19 -10.32
CA THR A 193 -0.99 0.25 -11.18
C THR A 193 -0.74 0.94 -12.53
N LEU A 194 0.33 1.74 -12.62
CA LEU A 194 0.66 2.51 -13.83
C LEU A 194 1.57 1.76 -14.83
N LEU A 195 2.15 0.61 -14.45
CA LEU A 195 3.02 -0.17 -15.34
C LEU A 195 2.29 -0.99 -16.41
N GLY A 196 0.95 -0.98 -16.42
CA GLY A 196 0.15 -1.67 -17.44
C GLY A 196 -0.06 -0.89 -18.73
N MET A 197 0.40 0.34 -18.81
CA MET A 197 0.30 1.15 -20.04
C MET A 197 1.52 0.87 -20.92
N ARG A 198 1.35 0.07 -21.98
CA ARG A 198 2.33 0.03 -23.08
C ARG A 198 2.33 1.41 -23.74
N ILE A 199 3.48 2.04 -23.72
CA ILE A 199 3.78 3.13 -24.64
C ILE A 199 4.25 2.42 -25.90
N ASP A 200 3.35 2.32 -26.90
CA ASP A 200 3.71 1.84 -28.25
C ASP A 200 4.45 2.93 -29.01
#